data_89e4f70264d34f93ebe6b418a6df4e4c
#
_entry.id   89e4f70264d34f93ebe6b418a6df4e4c
#
_cell.length_a   1.000
_cell.length_b   1.000
_cell.length_c   1.000
_cell.angle_alpha   90.00
_cell.angle_beta   90.00
_cell.angle_gamma   90.00
#
_symmetry.space_group_name_H-M   'P 1'
#
loop_
_entity.id
_entity.type
_entity.pdbx_description
1 polymer ?
#
loop_
_entity_poly.entity_id
_entity_poly.type
_entity_poly.pdbx_seq_one_letter_code
_entity_poly.pdbx_strand_id
1 'polypeptide(L)'
;MRVVVGLSGGVDSAVAAYLLRQQGHEVVGLFMKNWEDDDDSEHCASKIDFIDATAVADVLGIEIEHVNFATEYKDRVFAEFLREYQAGRTPNPDVLCNAEIKFKSFLDHALRLGAEKIATGHYARVRWREGCFELLKAADPLKDQSYFLHRLTQAQLERTMFPLGAMRKTEVRRIAAEIGLPNARKKDSTGICFIGERPFREFLSRYLANTPGPMKDDRDHVVGEHMGLSFYTLGQRKGIGIGGRKSHKGAKGGSEHGPWFVARKDMATNTLYVVQGHEHPWLHANALSADGASWVSARAPAAGSYAAKTRYRQADAASTFLATGDTSFELDFSRPQWAMTPGQSAVLYSGEVCLGGGVIASPTAYAPAAPSSYQRAVCGSTGS
;
A
#
# COMPACT_ATOMS: atom_id res chain seq x y z
N MET A 1 24.66 20.17 7.79
CA MET A 1 24.92 18.79 7.32
C MET A 1 24.54 18.65 5.85
N ARG A 2 25.19 17.74 5.15
CA ARG A 2 24.87 17.42 3.76
C ARG A 2 23.72 16.41 3.67
N VAL A 3 22.64 16.81 2.99
CA VAL A 3 21.42 15.99 2.85
C VAL A 3 21.12 15.78 1.37
N VAL A 4 21.00 14.52 0.97
CA VAL A 4 20.55 14.16 -0.39
C VAL A 4 19.05 13.91 -0.38
N VAL A 5 18.32 14.68 -1.22
CA VAL A 5 16.85 14.61 -1.32
C VAL A 5 16.45 13.87 -2.58
N GLY A 6 15.65 12.81 -2.43
CA GLY A 6 15.05 12.14 -3.58
C GLY A 6 14.05 13.06 -4.28
N LEU A 7 14.42 13.64 -5.42
CA LEU A 7 13.56 14.48 -6.26
C LEU A 7 12.85 13.65 -7.33
N SER A 8 11.54 13.54 -7.23
CA SER A 8 10.70 12.75 -8.14
C SER A 8 10.00 13.59 -9.22
N GLY A 9 10.31 14.88 -9.34
CA GLY A 9 9.53 15.80 -10.17
C GLY A 9 8.15 16.16 -9.59
N GLY A 10 7.79 15.62 -8.41
CA GLY A 10 6.55 15.93 -7.70
C GLY A 10 6.69 17.09 -6.71
N VAL A 11 5.56 17.73 -6.37
CA VAL A 11 5.53 18.90 -5.48
C VAL A 11 6.05 18.57 -4.06
N ASP A 12 5.81 17.37 -3.56
CA ASP A 12 6.18 16.98 -2.19
C ASP A 12 7.71 16.92 -2.03
N SER A 13 8.41 16.26 -2.94
CA SER A 13 9.88 16.20 -2.91
C SER A 13 10.53 17.58 -3.10
N ALA A 14 9.92 18.43 -3.94
CA ALA A 14 10.39 19.79 -4.16
C ALA A 14 10.29 20.66 -2.89
N VAL A 15 9.15 20.62 -2.22
CA VAL A 15 8.96 21.37 -0.94
C VAL A 15 9.83 20.80 0.17
N ALA A 16 10.03 19.47 0.22
CA ALA A 16 10.95 18.86 1.18
C ALA A 16 12.38 19.38 1.01
N ALA A 17 12.88 19.49 -0.23
CA ALA A 17 14.19 20.08 -0.54
C ALA A 17 14.27 21.56 -0.14
N TYR A 18 13.24 22.34 -0.46
CA TYR A 18 13.14 23.75 -0.07
C TYR A 18 13.25 23.93 1.45
N LEU A 19 12.45 23.19 2.23
CA LEU A 19 12.43 23.28 3.70
C LEU A 19 13.79 22.96 4.32
N LEU A 20 14.47 21.94 3.83
CA LEU A 20 15.81 21.58 4.31
C LEU A 20 16.84 22.67 4.00
N ARG A 21 16.76 23.28 2.81
CA ARG A 21 17.59 24.42 2.46
C ARG A 21 17.35 25.63 3.38
N GLN A 22 16.08 25.93 3.70
CA GLN A 22 15.72 26.99 4.65
C GLN A 22 16.24 26.72 6.07
N GLN A 23 16.40 25.46 6.44
CA GLN A 23 17.01 25.03 7.70
C GLN A 23 18.55 25.11 7.70
N GLY A 24 19.16 25.58 6.62
CA GLY A 24 20.61 25.74 6.48
C GLY A 24 21.37 24.46 6.18
N HIS A 25 20.69 23.44 5.64
CA HIS A 25 21.37 22.25 5.15
C HIS A 25 21.99 22.47 3.76
N GLU A 26 23.10 21.81 3.50
CA GLU A 26 23.62 21.61 2.15
C GLU A 26 22.77 20.54 1.47
N VAL A 27 21.92 20.95 0.51
CA VAL A 27 20.96 20.08 -0.14
C VAL A 27 21.42 19.74 -1.55
N VAL A 28 21.45 18.43 -1.85
CA VAL A 28 21.66 17.92 -3.21
C VAL A 28 20.41 17.12 -3.61
N GLY A 29 19.85 17.40 -4.77
CA GLY A 29 18.78 16.63 -5.35
C GLY A 29 19.31 15.33 -5.97
N LEU A 30 18.55 14.23 -5.89
CA LEU A 30 18.86 13.02 -6.60
C LEU A 30 17.61 12.49 -7.29
N PHE A 31 17.65 12.43 -8.62
CA PHE A 31 16.63 11.81 -9.43
C PHE A 31 16.94 10.33 -9.64
N MET A 32 15.95 9.46 -9.36
CA MET A 32 16.09 8.01 -9.51
C MET A 32 15.30 7.53 -10.74
N LYS A 33 16.00 7.00 -11.74
CA LYS A 33 15.37 6.26 -12.83
C LYS A 33 15.24 4.81 -12.41
N ASN A 34 14.01 4.30 -12.30
CA ASN A 34 13.75 2.94 -11.82
C ASN A 34 13.01 2.07 -12.84
N TRP A 35 12.76 2.57 -14.05
CA TRP A 35 12.09 1.82 -15.12
C TRP A 35 12.60 2.25 -16.49
N GLU A 36 12.82 1.28 -17.40
CA GLU A 36 13.40 1.49 -18.73
C GLU A 36 12.56 0.92 -19.88
N ASP A 37 11.66 -0.03 -19.64
CA ASP A 37 10.95 -0.74 -20.72
C ASP A 37 10.09 0.16 -21.64
N ASP A 38 10.00 1.46 -21.35
CA ASP A 38 9.22 2.45 -22.11
C ASP A 38 10.06 3.65 -22.58
N ASP A 39 11.38 3.56 -22.54
CA ASP A 39 12.28 4.68 -22.91
C ASP A 39 12.12 5.12 -24.36
N ASP A 40 11.68 4.22 -25.25
CA ASP A 40 11.45 4.50 -26.67
C ASP A 40 10.09 5.13 -26.97
N SER A 41 9.21 5.27 -25.95
CA SER A 41 7.92 5.93 -26.15
C SER A 41 8.04 7.46 -26.10
N GLU A 42 7.32 8.16 -27.00
CA GLU A 42 7.27 9.64 -27.01
C GLU A 42 6.76 10.24 -25.67
N HIS A 43 6.09 9.44 -24.84
CA HIS A 43 5.50 9.82 -23.57
C HIS A 43 6.16 9.10 -22.38
N CYS A 44 7.48 8.98 -22.36
CA CYS A 44 8.20 8.40 -21.23
C CYS A 44 8.00 9.25 -19.96
N ALA A 45 7.20 8.75 -19.01
CA ALA A 45 6.91 9.45 -17.76
C ALA A 45 8.18 9.81 -16.98
N SER A 46 9.21 8.97 -17.03
CA SER A 46 10.48 9.20 -16.36
C SER A 46 11.23 10.41 -16.93
N LYS A 47 11.15 10.66 -18.25
CA LYS A 47 11.77 11.85 -18.88
C LYS A 47 11.09 13.13 -18.44
N ILE A 48 9.74 13.14 -18.41
CA ILE A 48 8.95 14.29 -17.94
C ILE A 48 9.25 14.58 -16.47
N ASP A 49 9.27 13.57 -15.64
CA ASP A 49 9.55 13.70 -14.21
C ASP A 49 10.99 14.21 -13.97
N PHE A 50 11.96 13.81 -14.79
CA PHE A 50 13.32 14.31 -14.71
C PHE A 50 13.43 15.80 -15.10
N ILE A 51 12.73 16.21 -16.16
CA ILE A 51 12.65 17.64 -16.55
C ILE A 51 12.06 18.47 -15.42
N ASP A 52 10.97 18.01 -14.81
CA ASP A 52 10.34 18.70 -13.67
C ASP A 52 11.29 18.76 -12.46
N ALA A 53 12.03 17.68 -12.17
CA ALA A 53 12.99 17.63 -11.07
C ALA A 53 14.15 18.60 -11.31
N THR A 54 14.66 18.69 -12.54
CA THR A 54 15.72 19.65 -12.93
C THR A 54 15.23 21.08 -12.81
N ALA A 55 14.04 21.39 -13.31
CA ALA A 55 13.46 22.72 -13.18
C ALA A 55 13.24 23.14 -11.70
N VAL A 56 12.88 22.20 -10.84
CA VAL A 56 12.82 22.43 -9.39
C VAL A 56 14.20 22.71 -8.80
N ALA A 57 15.22 21.94 -9.19
CA ALA A 57 16.58 22.14 -8.72
C ALA A 57 17.11 23.52 -9.11
N ASP A 58 16.85 23.98 -10.34
CA ASP A 58 17.21 25.32 -10.83
C ASP A 58 16.55 26.42 -9.98
N VAL A 59 15.24 26.34 -9.73
CA VAL A 59 14.51 27.32 -8.89
C VAL A 59 15.05 27.34 -7.47
N LEU A 60 15.38 26.17 -6.92
CA LEU A 60 15.92 26.05 -5.57
C LEU A 60 17.43 26.38 -5.51
N GLY A 61 18.13 26.50 -6.63
CA GLY A 61 19.58 26.70 -6.69
C GLY A 61 20.34 25.57 -5.98
N ILE A 62 19.99 24.32 -6.27
CA ILE A 62 20.64 23.12 -5.74
C ILE A 62 21.16 22.26 -6.90
N GLU A 63 22.22 21.51 -6.64
CA GLU A 63 22.72 20.51 -7.58
C GLU A 63 21.73 19.34 -7.67
N ILE A 64 21.66 18.70 -8.84
CA ILE A 64 20.85 17.48 -9.05
C ILE A 64 21.71 16.40 -9.70
N GLU A 65 21.74 15.24 -9.05
CA GLU A 65 22.35 14.01 -9.54
C GLU A 65 21.28 13.10 -10.15
N HIS A 66 21.69 12.32 -11.14
CA HIS A 66 20.84 11.31 -11.78
C HIS A 66 21.44 9.93 -11.57
N VAL A 67 20.62 9.00 -11.07
CA VAL A 67 21.03 7.60 -10.90
C VAL A 67 20.02 6.66 -11.52
N ASN A 68 20.49 5.57 -12.10
CA ASN A 68 19.69 4.52 -12.68
C ASN A 68 19.67 3.29 -11.75
N PHE A 69 18.51 2.97 -11.22
CA PHE A 69 18.23 1.78 -10.41
C PHE A 69 17.25 0.81 -11.10
N ALA A 70 17.09 0.89 -12.42
CA ALA A 70 16.12 0.07 -13.14
C ALA A 70 16.41 -1.42 -12.98
N THR A 71 17.67 -1.83 -12.97
CA THR A 71 18.06 -3.23 -12.75
C THR A 71 17.66 -3.69 -11.34
N GLU A 72 18.05 -2.93 -10.31
CA GLU A 72 17.70 -3.25 -8.91
C GLU A 72 16.19 -3.27 -8.69
N TYR A 73 15.46 -2.35 -9.31
CA TYR A 73 14.00 -2.31 -9.23
C TYR A 73 13.39 -3.55 -9.90
N LYS A 74 13.86 -3.91 -11.08
CA LYS A 74 13.37 -5.08 -11.82
C LYS A 74 13.59 -6.36 -11.04
N ASP A 75 14.78 -6.54 -10.47
CA ASP A 75 15.16 -7.76 -9.77
C ASP A 75 14.53 -7.89 -8.38
N ARG A 76 14.43 -6.79 -7.61
CA ARG A 76 14.04 -6.84 -6.19
C ARG A 76 12.59 -6.48 -5.93
N VAL A 77 11.97 -5.67 -6.82
CA VAL A 77 10.60 -5.20 -6.65
C VAL A 77 9.67 -5.84 -7.66
N PHE A 78 10.00 -5.71 -8.95
CA PHE A 78 9.10 -6.13 -10.02
C PHE A 78 9.04 -7.66 -10.16
N ALA A 79 10.14 -8.37 -10.02
CA ALA A 79 10.16 -9.83 -10.03
C ALA A 79 9.28 -10.42 -8.91
N GLU A 80 9.39 -9.86 -7.69
CA GLU A 80 8.53 -10.25 -6.56
C GLU A 80 7.07 -9.93 -6.83
N PHE A 81 6.79 -8.76 -7.36
CA PHE A 81 5.46 -8.33 -7.76
C PHE A 81 4.81 -9.32 -8.75
N LEU A 82 5.52 -9.76 -9.78
CA LEU A 82 5.03 -10.74 -10.74
C LEU A 82 4.80 -12.11 -10.08
N ARG A 83 5.73 -12.57 -9.23
CA ARG A 83 5.62 -13.84 -8.51
C ARG A 83 4.36 -13.89 -7.64
N GLU A 84 4.06 -12.81 -6.93
CA GLU A 84 2.88 -12.70 -6.09
C GLU A 84 1.58 -12.75 -6.91
N TYR A 85 1.53 -12.05 -8.06
CA TYR A 85 0.37 -12.12 -8.94
C TYR A 85 0.18 -13.51 -9.57
N GLN A 86 1.26 -14.20 -9.95
CA GLN A 86 1.21 -15.57 -10.45
C GLN A 86 0.67 -16.54 -9.39
N ALA A 87 0.97 -16.28 -8.12
CA ALA A 87 0.44 -17.03 -6.98
C ALA A 87 -1.00 -16.61 -6.60
N GLY A 88 -1.68 -15.76 -7.39
CA GLY A 88 -3.06 -15.30 -7.13
C GLY A 88 -3.17 -14.23 -6.04
N ARG A 89 -2.06 -13.78 -5.45
CA ARG A 89 -2.04 -12.72 -4.43
C ARG A 89 -2.02 -11.33 -5.06
N THR A 90 -2.26 -10.30 -4.27
CA THR A 90 -2.22 -8.90 -4.73
C THR A 90 -1.16 -8.15 -3.95
N PRO A 91 0.09 -8.07 -4.45
CA PRO A 91 1.20 -7.44 -3.73
C PRO A 91 1.05 -5.93 -3.63
N ASN A 92 1.86 -5.34 -2.73
CA ASN A 92 2.03 -3.90 -2.63
C ASN A 92 3.47 -3.51 -3.05
N PRO A 93 3.71 -3.16 -4.32
CA PRO A 93 5.06 -2.85 -4.79
C PRO A 93 5.64 -1.59 -4.16
N ASP A 94 4.82 -0.66 -3.64
CA ASP A 94 5.32 0.57 -3.02
C ASP A 94 6.03 0.28 -1.69
N VAL A 95 5.59 -0.72 -0.93
CA VAL A 95 6.28 -1.17 0.29
C VAL A 95 7.66 -1.72 -0.05
N LEU A 96 7.76 -2.57 -1.08
CA LEU A 96 9.03 -3.14 -1.54
C LEU A 96 9.94 -2.06 -2.13
N CYS A 97 9.39 -1.16 -2.95
CA CYS A 97 10.14 -0.06 -3.52
C CYS A 97 10.74 0.84 -2.43
N ASN A 98 9.99 1.16 -1.39
CA ASN A 98 10.52 1.92 -0.27
C ASN A 98 11.65 1.13 0.44
N ALA A 99 11.42 -0.14 0.79
CA ALA A 99 12.40 -0.93 1.54
C ALA A 99 13.70 -1.18 0.76
N GLU A 100 13.62 -1.54 -0.54
CA GLU A 100 14.75 -2.04 -1.31
C GLU A 100 15.42 -0.96 -2.19
N ILE A 101 14.66 0.03 -2.68
CA ILE A 101 15.18 1.05 -3.57
C ILE A 101 15.40 2.38 -2.83
N LYS A 102 14.31 3.00 -2.32
CA LYS A 102 14.41 4.36 -1.76
C LYS A 102 15.19 4.44 -0.45
N PHE A 103 15.07 3.45 0.42
CA PHE A 103 15.75 3.49 1.72
C PHE A 103 16.87 2.46 1.84
N LYS A 104 17.29 1.84 0.73
CA LYS A 104 18.47 0.98 0.63
C LYS A 104 19.38 1.44 -0.50
N SER A 105 19.07 1.14 -1.77
CA SER A 105 19.94 1.51 -2.89
C SER A 105 20.19 3.01 -2.98
N PHE A 106 19.17 3.85 -2.80
CA PHE A 106 19.33 5.31 -2.76
C PHE A 106 20.12 5.76 -1.53
N LEU A 107 19.86 5.23 -0.33
CA LEU A 107 20.62 5.57 0.86
C LEU A 107 22.11 5.22 0.66
N ASP A 108 22.41 4.01 0.19
CA ASP A 108 23.78 3.56 -0.06
C ASP A 108 24.49 4.46 -1.10
N HIS A 109 23.77 4.89 -2.13
CA HIS A 109 24.31 5.82 -3.14
C HIS A 109 24.56 7.21 -2.56
N ALA A 110 23.62 7.76 -1.80
CA ALA A 110 23.75 9.06 -1.16
C ALA A 110 24.92 9.11 -0.17
N LEU A 111 25.15 8.05 0.59
CA LEU A 111 26.30 7.95 1.49
C LEU A 111 27.63 7.98 0.72
N ARG A 112 27.72 7.35 -0.46
CA ARG A 112 28.89 7.45 -1.34
C ARG A 112 29.14 8.86 -1.88
N LEU A 113 28.06 9.66 -2.02
CA LEU A 113 28.15 11.09 -2.35
C LEU A 113 28.49 11.98 -1.14
N GLY A 114 28.80 11.38 0.02
CA GLY A 114 29.15 12.09 1.24
C GLY A 114 27.97 12.65 2.01
N ALA A 115 26.73 12.17 1.75
CA ALA A 115 25.57 12.58 2.53
C ALA A 115 25.65 12.06 3.97
N GLU A 116 25.24 12.88 4.92
CA GLU A 116 25.02 12.46 6.31
C GLU A 116 23.63 11.83 6.47
N LYS A 117 22.63 12.36 5.72
CA LYS A 117 21.25 11.86 5.70
C LYS A 117 20.65 11.92 4.31
N ILE A 118 19.60 11.15 4.10
CA ILE A 118 18.70 11.30 2.97
C ILE A 118 17.38 11.93 3.43
N ALA A 119 16.65 12.53 2.48
CA ALA A 119 15.30 12.99 2.72
C ALA A 119 14.39 12.65 1.53
N THR A 120 13.12 12.56 1.82
CA THR A 120 12.08 12.29 0.82
C THR A 120 10.83 13.10 1.10
N GLY A 121 9.96 13.25 0.08
CA GLY A 121 8.66 13.89 0.21
C GLY A 121 7.58 13.04 0.89
N HIS A 122 7.94 11.99 1.62
CA HIS A 122 6.94 11.17 2.33
C HIS A 122 6.33 11.88 3.52
N TYR A 123 5.05 11.65 3.72
CA TYR A 123 4.31 12.08 4.90
C TYR A 123 4.41 11.00 5.99
N ALA A 124 5.44 11.11 6.81
CA ALA A 124 5.69 10.32 8.01
C ALA A 124 6.57 11.15 8.96
N ARG A 125 6.75 10.71 10.21
CA ARG A 125 7.65 11.38 11.16
C ARG A 125 8.60 10.36 11.76
N VAL A 126 9.77 10.80 12.18
CA VAL A 126 10.75 10.01 12.93
C VAL A 126 11.03 10.72 14.23
N ARG A 127 11.06 9.95 15.31
CA ARG A 127 11.39 10.42 16.66
C ARG A 127 12.38 9.48 17.31
N TRP A 128 13.40 10.02 17.95
CA TRP A 128 14.27 9.26 18.85
C TRP A 128 13.64 9.20 20.23
N ARG A 129 13.46 8.00 20.78
CA ARG A 129 12.92 7.79 22.10
C ARG A 129 13.46 6.49 22.72
N GLU A 130 13.95 6.56 23.96
CA GLU A 130 14.35 5.40 24.75
C GLU A 130 15.35 4.47 24.04
N GLY A 131 16.34 5.05 23.30
CA GLY A 131 17.37 4.30 22.60
C GLY A 131 16.93 3.70 21.25
N CYS A 132 15.78 4.14 20.70
CA CYS A 132 15.22 3.61 19.47
C CYS A 132 14.62 4.74 18.60
N PHE A 133 14.75 4.62 17.28
CA PHE A 133 14.01 5.47 16.34
C PHE A 133 12.61 4.92 16.17
N GLU A 134 11.61 5.75 16.42
CA GLU A 134 10.21 5.44 16.16
C GLU A 134 9.77 6.03 14.82
N LEU A 135 9.10 5.23 14.00
CA LEU A 135 8.36 5.69 12.82
C LEU A 135 6.95 6.08 13.26
N LEU A 136 6.55 7.31 12.96
CA LEU A 136 5.26 7.85 13.39
C LEU A 136 4.38 8.17 12.18
N LYS A 137 3.07 8.10 12.38
CA LYS A 137 2.08 8.63 11.44
C LYS A 137 2.34 10.11 11.17
N ALA A 138 1.99 10.57 9.97
CA ALA A 138 2.02 11.98 9.62
C ALA A 138 0.95 12.77 10.41
N ALA A 139 1.17 14.10 10.50
CA ALA A 139 0.17 15.02 11.05
C ALA A 139 -1.06 15.16 10.15
N ASP A 140 -0.92 14.93 8.82
CA ASP A 140 -2.05 14.85 7.89
C ASP A 140 -2.53 13.40 7.75
N PRO A 141 -3.65 13.00 8.38
CA PRO A 141 -4.11 11.63 8.37
C PRO A 141 -4.58 11.16 6.97
N LEU A 142 -4.92 12.09 6.07
CA LEU A 142 -5.32 11.78 4.69
C LEU A 142 -4.12 11.48 3.79
N LYS A 143 -2.92 11.88 4.23
CA LYS A 143 -1.66 11.70 3.51
C LYS A 143 -0.66 10.78 4.21
N ASP A 144 -0.98 10.31 5.41
CA ASP A 144 -0.10 9.42 6.18
C ASP A 144 0.40 8.24 5.34
N GLN A 145 1.71 8.14 5.20
CA GLN A 145 2.39 7.11 4.42
C GLN A 145 3.21 6.13 5.29
N SER A 146 3.06 6.19 6.60
CA SER A 146 3.72 5.25 7.51
C SER A 146 3.42 3.78 7.18
N TYR A 147 2.23 3.49 6.63
CA TYR A 147 1.86 2.17 6.12
C TYR A 147 2.85 1.63 5.07
N PHE A 148 3.31 2.45 4.14
CA PHE A 148 4.27 2.03 3.11
C PHE A 148 5.72 1.97 3.60
N LEU A 149 5.98 2.51 4.79
CA LEU A 149 7.31 2.63 5.38
C LEU A 149 7.54 1.64 6.53
N HIS A 150 6.57 0.77 6.84
CA HIS A 150 6.60 -0.14 7.99
C HIS A 150 7.78 -1.12 8.00
N ARG A 151 8.48 -1.32 6.88
CA ARG A 151 9.65 -2.19 6.77
C ARG A 151 10.98 -1.46 6.98
N LEU A 152 10.97 -0.17 7.28
CA LEU A 152 12.21 0.57 7.53
C LEU A 152 12.87 0.10 8.84
N THR A 153 14.17 -0.10 8.74
CA THR A 153 15.02 -0.53 9.86
C THR A 153 15.51 0.66 10.68
N GLN A 154 16.06 0.39 11.87
CA GLN A 154 16.68 1.41 12.73
C GLN A 154 17.78 2.18 12.01
N ALA A 155 18.68 1.48 11.32
CA ALA A 155 19.79 2.09 10.56
C ALA A 155 19.29 3.01 9.43
N GLN A 156 18.17 2.63 8.78
CA GLN A 156 17.56 3.46 7.74
C GLN A 156 16.88 4.69 8.34
N LEU A 157 16.13 4.54 9.44
CA LEU A 157 15.45 5.66 10.11
C LEU A 157 16.44 6.68 10.68
N GLU A 158 17.57 6.22 11.25
CA GLU A 158 18.65 7.08 11.72
C GLU A 158 19.15 8.04 10.63
N ARG A 159 19.23 7.56 9.39
CA ARG A 159 19.76 8.29 8.23
C ARG A 159 18.68 9.00 7.41
N THR A 160 17.42 8.97 7.84
CA THR A 160 16.29 9.47 7.03
C THR A 160 15.63 10.68 7.68
N MET A 161 15.24 11.64 6.83
CA MET A 161 14.43 12.79 7.20
C MET A 161 13.13 12.81 6.38
N PHE A 162 12.03 13.15 7.06
CA PHE A 162 10.71 13.38 6.44
C PHE A 162 10.25 14.82 6.71
N PRO A 163 10.70 15.81 5.93
CA PRO A 163 10.42 17.22 6.21
C PRO A 163 8.94 17.58 6.22
N LEU A 164 8.10 16.81 5.51
CA LEU A 164 6.67 17.06 5.38
C LEU A 164 5.83 16.38 6.48
N GLY A 165 6.43 15.59 7.35
CA GLY A 165 5.70 14.74 8.29
C GLY A 165 4.80 15.49 9.27
N ALA A 166 5.15 16.74 9.64
CA ALA A 166 4.36 17.58 10.52
C ALA A 166 3.41 18.54 9.79
N MET A 167 3.32 18.47 8.45
CA MET A 167 2.60 19.42 7.62
C MET A 167 1.34 18.82 7.01
N ARG A 168 0.35 19.66 6.73
CA ARG A 168 -0.80 19.29 5.91
C ARG A 168 -0.50 19.49 4.43
N LYS A 169 -1.05 18.67 3.57
CA LYS A 169 -0.88 18.77 2.11
C LYS A 169 -1.26 20.15 1.54
N THR A 170 -2.28 20.78 2.10
CA THR A 170 -2.69 22.14 1.71
C THR A 170 -1.60 23.17 1.95
N GLU A 171 -0.88 23.05 3.05
CA GLU A 171 0.26 23.91 3.39
C GLU A 171 1.43 23.69 2.45
N VAL A 172 1.76 22.41 2.16
CA VAL A 172 2.80 22.06 1.18
C VAL A 172 2.51 22.68 -0.19
N ARG A 173 1.25 22.63 -0.67
CA ARG A 173 0.87 23.27 -1.93
C ARG A 173 0.92 24.78 -1.88
N ARG A 174 0.57 25.40 -0.75
CA ARG A 174 0.71 26.84 -0.55
C ARG A 174 2.17 27.28 -0.68
N ILE A 175 3.07 26.61 0.03
CA ILE A 175 4.51 26.89 -0.05
C ILE A 175 5.01 26.74 -1.47
N ALA A 176 4.67 25.64 -2.16
CA ALA A 176 5.08 25.42 -3.55
C ALA A 176 4.66 26.57 -4.49
N ALA A 177 3.46 27.10 -4.30
CA ALA A 177 2.96 28.23 -5.08
C ALA A 177 3.67 29.54 -4.72
N GLU A 178 3.89 29.82 -3.44
CA GLU A 178 4.56 31.04 -2.95
C GLU A 178 6.00 31.18 -3.41
N ILE A 179 6.74 30.06 -3.47
CA ILE A 179 8.12 30.05 -3.94
C ILE A 179 8.24 29.89 -5.47
N GLY A 180 7.13 29.84 -6.19
CA GLY A 180 7.10 29.79 -7.65
C GLY A 180 7.58 28.46 -8.25
N LEU A 181 7.36 27.31 -7.57
CA LEU A 181 7.76 26.03 -8.13
C LEU A 181 6.98 25.71 -9.42
N PRO A 182 7.66 25.29 -10.51
CA PRO A 182 7.03 25.02 -11.80
C PRO A 182 5.98 23.90 -11.72
N ASN A 183 6.17 22.95 -10.81
CA ASN A 183 5.30 21.81 -10.56
C ASN A 183 4.24 22.02 -9.45
N ALA A 184 4.05 23.26 -8.92
CA ALA A 184 3.13 23.56 -7.81
C ALA A 184 1.69 23.06 -8.04
N ARG A 185 1.24 23.05 -9.32
CA ARG A 185 -0.11 22.58 -9.73
C ARG A 185 -0.15 21.14 -10.20
N LYS A 186 1.01 20.45 -10.26
CA LYS A 186 1.06 19.02 -10.66
C LYS A 186 0.20 18.18 -9.72
N LYS A 187 -0.61 17.29 -10.29
CA LYS A 187 -1.41 16.34 -9.51
C LYS A 187 -0.50 15.36 -8.79
N ASP A 188 -0.95 14.84 -7.65
CA ASP A 188 -0.24 13.77 -6.98
C ASP A 188 -0.21 12.54 -7.89
N SER A 189 0.93 11.88 -8.02
CA SER A 189 1.06 10.65 -8.80
C SER A 189 0.12 9.59 -8.23
N THR A 190 -0.66 8.97 -9.11
CA THR A 190 -1.50 7.81 -8.84
C THR A 190 -0.99 6.65 -9.69
N GLY A 191 -0.97 5.44 -9.16
CA GLY A 191 -0.43 4.28 -9.86
C GLY A 191 0.74 3.63 -9.12
N ILE A 192 1.38 2.66 -9.78
CA ILE A 192 2.57 1.98 -9.23
C ILE A 192 3.77 2.91 -9.33
N CYS A 193 4.51 3.02 -8.22
CA CYS A 193 5.71 3.84 -8.13
C CYS A 193 6.66 3.54 -9.30
N PHE A 194 7.08 4.59 -10.03
CA PHE A 194 7.99 4.57 -11.18
C PHE A 194 7.46 3.95 -12.49
N ILE A 195 6.37 3.18 -12.46
CA ILE A 195 5.72 2.65 -13.67
C ILE A 195 4.72 3.68 -14.24
N GLY A 196 4.21 4.57 -13.38
CA GLY A 196 3.32 5.65 -13.76
C GLY A 196 1.85 5.25 -13.91
N GLU A 197 1.05 6.20 -14.43
CA GLU A 197 -0.38 6.00 -14.70
C GLU A 197 -0.55 5.35 -16.07
N ARG A 198 -0.95 4.09 -16.06
CA ARG A 198 -1.31 3.36 -17.28
C ARG A 198 -2.40 2.35 -16.99
N PRO A 199 -3.13 1.86 -18.02
CA PRO A 199 -4.11 0.80 -17.84
C PRO A 199 -3.43 -0.44 -17.25
N PHE A 200 -3.68 -0.69 -15.98
CA PHE A 200 -2.99 -1.71 -15.19
C PHE A 200 -3.07 -3.12 -15.81
N ARG A 201 -4.23 -3.46 -16.39
CA ARG A 201 -4.43 -4.75 -17.07
C ARG A 201 -3.54 -4.90 -18.29
N GLU A 202 -3.47 -3.88 -19.14
CA GLU A 202 -2.64 -3.89 -20.35
C GLU A 202 -1.16 -4.00 -19.99
N PHE A 203 -0.74 -3.30 -18.94
CA PHE A 203 0.61 -3.41 -18.43
C PHE A 203 0.91 -4.84 -17.95
N LEU A 204 0.08 -5.41 -17.08
CA LEU A 204 0.28 -6.77 -16.57
C LEU A 204 0.21 -7.84 -17.64
N SER A 205 -0.64 -7.69 -18.65
CA SER A 205 -0.77 -8.69 -19.74
C SER A 205 0.48 -8.86 -20.59
N ARG A 206 1.45 -7.96 -20.50
CA ARG A 206 2.77 -8.10 -21.12
C ARG A 206 3.65 -9.12 -20.40
N TYR A 207 3.38 -9.37 -19.11
CA TYR A 207 4.24 -10.18 -18.23
C TYR A 207 3.52 -11.43 -17.68
N LEU A 208 2.20 -11.42 -17.64
CA LEU A 208 1.38 -12.51 -17.12
C LEU A 208 0.49 -13.10 -18.20
N ALA A 209 0.46 -14.41 -18.27
CA ALA A 209 -0.41 -15.11 -19.22
C ALA A 209 -1.89 -14.87 -18.86
N ASN A 210 -2.70 -14.64 -19.90
CA ASN A 210 -4.15 -14.66 -19.78
C ASN A 210 -4.60 -16.12 -19.70
N THR A 211 -5.15 -16.53 -18.59
CA THR A 211 -5.74 -17.88 -18.40
C THR A 211 -7.21 -17.71 -18.04
N PRO A 212 -8.11 -17.61 -19.04
CA PRO A 212 -9.53 -17.43 -18.81
C PRO A 212 -10.14 -18.57 -18.00
N GLY A 213 -11.21 -18.27 -17.27
CA GLY A 213 -11.93 -19.24 -16.47
C GLY A 213 -13.28 -18.72 -15.99
N PRO A 214 -14.11 -19.58 -15.34
CA PRO A 214 -15.45 -19.21 -14.94
C PRO A 214 -15.45 -18.22 -13.79
N MET A 215 -16.38 -17.25 -13.86
CA MET A 215 -16.82 -16.49 -12.69
C MET A 215 -18.06 -17.12 -12.12
N LYS A 216 -18.07 -17.41 -10.83
CA LYS A 216 -19.20 -18.04 -10.14
C LYS A 216 -19.71 -17.16 -9.02
N ASP A 217 -21.01 -17.25 -8.74
CA ASP A 217 -21.63 -16.63 -7.58
C ASP A 217 -21.47 -17.49 -6.30
N ASP A 218 -22.09 -17.06 -5.19
CA ASP A 218 -22.09 -17.75 -3.90
C ASP A 218 -22.90 -19.06 -3.87
N ARG A 219 -23.54 -19.40 -5.00
CA ARG A 219 -24.30 -20.63 -5.24
C ARG A 219 -23.70 -21.53 -6.29
N ASP A 220 -22.47 -21.21 -6.69
CA ASP A 220 -21.72 -21.93 -7.71
C ASP A 220 -22.30 -21.83 -9.14
N HIS A 221 -23.22 -20.85 -9.39
CA HIS A 221 -23.71 -20.58 -10.74
C HIS A 221 -22.68 -19.76 -11.52
N VAL A 222 -22.47 -20.15 -12.78
CA VAL A 222 -21.61 -19.38 -13.68
C VAL A 222 -22.31 -18.08 -14.08
N VAL A 223 -21.70 -16.96 -13.72
CA VAL A 223 -22.21 -15.60 -14.02
C VAL A 223 -21.37 -14.85 -15.06
N GLY A 224 -20.22 -15.39 -15.44
CA GLY A 224 -19.35 -14.79 -16.43
C GLY A 224 -18.07 -15.59 -16.65
N GLU A 225 -17.13 -14.93 -17.33
CA GLU A 225 -15.78 -15.45 -17.56
C GLU A 225 -14.75 -14.37 -17.22
N HIS A 226 -13.69 -14.74 -16.53
CA HIS A 226 -12.56 -13.86 -16.23
C HIS A 226 -11.38 -14.10 -17.19
N MET A 227 -10.54 -13.10 -17.38
CA MET A 227 -9.37 -13.16 -18.27
C MET A 227 -8.12 -13.81 -17.64
N GLY A 228 -8.17 -14.11 -16.34
CA GLY A 228 -7.08 -14.66 -15.54
C GLY A 228 -7.17 -14.15 -14.12
N LEU A 229 -7.00 -15.04 -13.11
CA LEU A 229 -7.16 -14.70 -11.69
C LEU A 229 -6.20 -13.61 -11.20
N SER A 230 -5.02 -13.49 -11.81
CA SER A 230 -4.02 -12.48 -11.49
C SER A 230 -4.49 -11.04 -11.73
N PHE A 231 -5.48 -10.82 -12.59
CA PHE A 231 -5.99 -9.50 -12.95
C PHE A 231 -7.08 -8.97 -12.00
N TYR A 232 -7.37 -9.71 -10.96
CA TYR A 232 -8.44 -9.37 -10.00
C TYR A 232 -7.91 -9.28 -8.57
N THR A 233 -8.55 -8.41 -7.78
CA THR A 233 -8.23 -8.19 -6.37
C THR A 233 -9.50 -8.38 -5.54
N LEU A 234 -9.38 -8.94 -4.33
CA LEU A 234 -10.52 -9.08 -3.42
C LEU A 234 -11.15 -7.72 -3.12
N GLY A 235 -12.46 -7.61 -3.16
CA GLY A 235 -13.21 -6.37 -3.04
C GLY A 235 -13.24 -5.52 -4.31
N GLN A 236 -12.63 -5.93 -5.41
CA GLN A 236 -12.72 -5.22 -6.67
C GLN A 236 -14.16 -5.17 -7.17
N ARG A 237 -14.61 -3.94 -7.56
CA ARG A 237 -15.94 -3.69 -8.13
C ARG A 237 -15.89 -3.32 -9.61
N LYS A 238 -14.93 -2.48 -9.99
CA LYS A 238 -14.82 -1.99 -11.37
C LYS A 238 -14.08 -2.97 -12.26
N GLY A 239 -14.49 -3.06 -13.51
CA GLY A 239 -13.79 -3.85 -14.52
C GLY A 239 -13.95 -5.37 -14.36
N ILE A 240 -14.96 -5.86 -13.64
CA ILE A 240 -15.24 -7.31 -13.51
C ILE A 240 -15.86 -7.85 -14.81
N GLY A 241 -16.60 -7.03 -15.58
CA GLY A 241 -17.15 -7.44 -16.87
C GLY A 241 -18.54 -8.10 -16.81
N ILE A 242 -19.16 -8.21 -15.62
CA ILE A 242 -20.50 -8.81 -15.41
C ILE A 242 -21.57 -7.78 -15.07
N GLY A 243 -21.37 -6.51 -15.45
CA GLY A 243 -22.34 -5.44 -15.23
C GLY A 243 -23.70 -5.70 -15.91
N GLY A 244 -24.81 -5.39 -15.22
CA GLY A 244 -26.16 -5.56 -15.73
C GLY A 244 -26.79 -6.94 -15.56
N ARG A 245 -26.06 -7.96 -15.11
CA ARG A 245 -26.64 -9.26 -14.76
C ARG A 245 -27.23 -9.22 -13.35
N LYS A 246 -28.51 -9.63 -13.22
CA LYS A 246 -29.17 -9.82 -11.93
C LYS A 246 -28.75 -11.17 -11.36
N SER A 247 -28.58 -11.29 -10.02
CA SER A 247 -28.41 -12.61 -9.40
C SER A 247 -29.67 -13.44 -9.54
N HIS A 248 -29.55 -14.76 -9.46
CA HIS A 248 -30.74 -15.61 -9.34
C HIS A 248 -31.46 -15.32 -8.02
N LYS A 249 -32.82 -15.26 -8.07
CA LYS A 249 -33.66 -14.98 -6.88
C LYS A 249 -33.29 -15.90 -5.69
N GLY A 250 -33.02 -15.31 -4.54
CA GLY A 250 -32.80 -15.99 -3.27
C GLY A 250 -31.36 -16.04 -2.75
N ALA A 251 -30.43 -15.15 -3.19
CA ALA A 251 -29.08 -15.04 -2.62
C ALA A 251 -29.13 -14.77 -1.11
N LYS A 252 -28.46 -15.62 -0.30
CA LYS A 252 -28.38 -15.42 1.15
C LYS A 252 -27.43 -14.27 1.46
N GLY A 253 -27.94 -13.16 2.01
CA GLY A 253 -27.12 -12.09 2.60
C GLY A 253 -26.71 -10.96 1.65
N GLY A 254 -27.10 -10.96 0.38
CA GLY A 254 -26.83 -9.88 -0.57
C GLY A 254 -28.10 -9.12 -1.02
N SER A 255 -27.97 -7.85 -1.38
CA SER A 255 -29.03 -7.11 -2.06
C SER A 255 -29.22 -7.67 -3.47
N GLU A 256 -30.41 -8.16 -3.83
CA GLU A 256 -30.75 -8.75 -5.15
C GLU A 256 -30.42 -7.82 -6.35
N HIS A 257 -30.03 -6.59 -6.11
CA HIS A 257 -29.74 -5.57 -7.12
C HIS A 257 -28.44 -4.78 -6.85
N GLY A 258 -27.58 -5.26 -5.95
CA GLY A 258 -26.31 -4.62 -5.61
C GLY A 258 -25.20 -4.79 -6.67
N PRO A 259 -24.16 -3.97 -6.63
CA PRO A 259 -22.98 -4.16 -7.47
C PRO A 259 -22.25 -5.47 -7.14
N TRP A 260 -21.59 -6.05 -8.14
CA TRP A 260 -20.75 -7.23 -7.98
C TRP A 260 -19.38 -6.86 -7.42
N PHE A 261 -18.85 -7.74 -6.54
CA PHE A 261 -17.51 -7.65 -5.94
C PHE A 261 -16.79 -8.97 -6.06
N VAL A 262 -15.50 -8.94 -6.29
CA VAL A 262 -14.62 -10.12 -6.21
C VAL A 262 -14.50 -10.54 -4.75
N ALA A 263 -14.86 -11.78 -4.44
CA ALA A 263 -14.86 -12.28 -3.06
C ALA A 263 -13.77 -13.33 -2.79
N ARG A 264 -13.46 -14.19 -3.77
CA ARG A 264 -12.48 -15.26 -3.61
C ARG A 264 -11.86 -15.66 -4.95
N LYS A 265 -10.63 -16.12 -4.92
CA LYS A 265 -9.95 -16.76 -6.05
C LYS A 265 -9.69 -18.22 -5.68
N ASP A 266 -10.04 -19.15 -6.54
CA ASP A 266 -9.67 -20.55 -6.43
C ASP A 266 -8.65 -20.87 -7.51
N MET A 267 -7.39 -20.95 -7.10
CA MET A 267 -6.27 -21.18 -8.01
C MET A 267 -6.26 -22.61 -8.56
N ALA A 268 -6.78 -23.58 -7.80
CA ALA A 268 -6.80 -24.99 -8.20
C ALA A 268 -7.78 -25.25 -9.34
N THR A 269 -8.95 -24.59 -9.29
CA THR A 269 -10.01 -24.73 -10.30
C THR A 269 -10.06 -23.60 -11.31
N ASN A 270 -9.12 -22.65 -11.22
CA ASN A 270 -9.11 -21.41 -12.01
C ASN A 270 -10.47 -20.68 -11.99
N THR A 271 -11.09 -20.58 -10.81
CA THR A 271 -12.42 -19.97 -10.64
C THR A 271 -12.35 -18.67 -9.87
N LEU A 272 -13.00 -17.63 -10.38
CA LEU A 272 -13.21 -16.36 -9.69
C LEU A 272 -14.60 -16.32 -9.07
N TYR A 273 -14.67 -16.24 -7.74
CA TYR A 273 -15.95 -16.08 -7.05
C TYR A 273 -16.29 -14.61 -6.86
N VAL A 274 -17.52 -14.26 -7.22
CA VAL A 274 -18.05 -12.90 -7.14
C VAL A 274 -19.38 -12.89 -6.39
N VAL A 275 -19.64 -11.84 -5.61
CA VAL A 275 -20.84 -11.70 -4.78
C VAL A 275 -21.48 -10.35 -5.00
N GLN A 276 -22.80 -10.24 -4.77
CA GLN A 276 -23.51 -8.97 -4.83
C GLN A 276 -23.64 -8.32 -3.44
N GLY A 277 -23.47 -6.99 -3.43
CA GLY A 277 -23.57 -6.17 -2.22
C GLY A 277 -22.27 -6.10 -1.44
N HIS A 278 -22.01 -4.91 -0.89
CA HIS A 278 -20.81 -4.61 -0.11
C HIS A 278 -20.74 -5.40 1.21
N GLU A 279 -21.90 -5.67 1.79
CA GLU A 279 -22.03 -6.32 3.11
C GLU A 279 -22.09 -7.85 3.03
N HIS A 280 -21.80 -8.43 1.87
CA HIS A 280 -21.81 -9.87 1.71
C HIS A 280 -20.80 -10.55 2.65
N PRO A 281 -21.15 -11.63 3.41
CA PRO A 281 -20.26 -12.25 4.40
C PRO A 281 -18.90 -12.69 3.86
N TRP A 282 -18.82 -13.11 2.60
CA TRP A 282 -17.55 -13.52 1.98
C TRP A 282 -16.54 -12.39 1.77
N LEU A 283 -16.98 -11.14 1.90
CA LEU A 283 -16.11 -9.97 1.84
C LEU A 283 -15.52 -9.60 3.21
N HIS A 284 -15.92 -10.28 4.28
CA HIS A 284 -15.53 -9.94 5.64
C HIS A 284 -14.76 -11.08 6.30
N ALA A 285 -13.75 -10.74 7.07
CA ALA A 285 -12.98 -11.68 7.88
C ALA A 285 -12.62 -11.06 9.23
N ASN A 286 -12.52 -11.90 10.27
CA ASN A 286 -12.23 -11.48 11.65
C ASN A 286 -10.76 -11.55 11.98
N ALA A 287 -10.04 -12.48 11.35
CA ALA A 287 -8.66 -12.74 11.66
C ALA A 287 -7.84 -12.88 10.38
N LEU A 288 -6.54 -12.78 10.52
CA LEU A 288 -5.58 -13.09 9.47
C LEU A 288 -4.31 -13.71 10.04
N SER A 289 -3.63 -14.48 9.20
CA SER A 289 -2.21 -14.80 9.37
C SER A 289 -1.36 -13.93 8.44
N ALA A 290 -0.17 -13.56 8.89
CA ALA A 290 0.79 -12.78 8.11
C ALA A 290 2.19 -13.35 8.26
N ASP A 291 2.95 -13.29 7.16
CA ASP A 291 4.33 -13.76 7.06
C ASP A 291 5.29 -12.63 6.67
N GLY A 292 6.60 -12.89 6.75
CA GLY A 292 7.63 -11.92 6.39
C GLY A 292 7.58 -10.65 7.24
N ALA A 293 7.27 -10.80 8.52
CA ALA A 293 7.19 -9.70 9.47
C ALA A 293 8.50 -8.93 9.57
N SER A 294 8.41 -7.61 9.54
CA SER A 294 9.50 -6.67 9.77
C SER A 294 9.06 -5.67 10.85
N TRP A 295 9.88 -5.54 11.88
CA TRP A 295 9.59 -4.67 13.02
C TRP A 295 10.53 -3.47 13.04
N VAL A 296 9.98 -2.27 13.14
CA VAL A 296 10.75 -1.02 13.15
C VAL A 296 11.78 -1.01 14.27
N SER A 297 11.44 -1.53 15.45
CA SER A 297 12.34 -1.67 16.60
C SER A 297 13.29 -2.87 16.50
N ALA A 298 13.30 -3.61 15.38
CA ALA A 298 14.00 -4.89 15.19
C ALA A 298 13.51 -6.02 16.11
N ARG A 299 12.43 -5.84 16.86
CA ARG A 299 11.83 -6.84 17.75
C ARG A 299 10.33 -6.84 17.60
N ALA A 300 9.73 -8.03 17.60
CA ALA A 300 8.28 -8.16 17.63
C ALA A 300 7.70 -7.49 18.90
N PRO A 301 6.55 -6.81 18.79
CA PRO A 301 5.85 -6.34 19.97
C PRO A 301 5.39 -7.52 20.84
N ALA A 302 5.13 -7.28 22.11
CA ALA A 302 4.53 -8.28 22.98
C ALA A 302 3.12 -8.63 22.49
N ALA A 303 2.67 -9.87 22.79
CA ALA A 303 1.28 -10.25 22.53
C ALA A 303 0.32 -9.29 23.27
N GLY A 304 -0.74 -8.85 22.58
CA GLY A 304 -1.67 -7.90 23.20
C GLY A 304 -2.48 -7.10 22.19
N SER A 305 -3.14 -6.04 22.69
CA SER A 305 -4.05 -5.21 21.90
C SER A 305 -3.32 -4.07 21.21
N TYR A 306 -3.52 -3.97 19.91
CA TYR A 306 -2.95 -2.94 19.04
C TYR A 306 -3.98 -2.47 18.01
N ALA A 307 -3.70 -1.35 17.37
CA ALA A 307 -4.40 -0.98 16.16
C ALA A 307 -3.69 -1.60 14.94
N ALA A 308 -4.47 -2.01 13.92
CA ALA A 308 -3.90 -2.53 12.69
C ALA A 308 -4.58 -1.94 11.46
N LYS A 309 -3.83 -1.87 10.34
CA LYS A 309 -4.34 -1.56 9.01
C LYS A 309 -4.00 -2.71 8.06
N THR A 310 -4.99 -3.17 7.30
CA THR A 310 -4.81 -4.20 6.27
C THR A 310 -4.82 -3.62 4.86
N ARG A 311 -5.02 -2.30 4.74
CA ARG A 311 -4.96 -1.51 3.51
C ARG A 311 -4.52 -0.08 3.79
N TYR A 312 -3.84 0.52 2.83
CA TYR A 312 -3.61 1.97 2.83
C TYR A 312 -4.93 2.74 2.86
N ARG A 313 -4.98 3.85 3.56
CA ARG A 313 -6.17 4.69 3.82
C ARG A 313 -7.30 4.05 4.64
N GLN A 314 -7.12 2.83 5.14
CA GLN A 314 -8.05 2.27 6.11
C GLN A 314 -7.90 3.00 7.46
N ALA A 315 -9.00 3.17 8.18
CA ALA A 315 -8.94 3.58 9.58
C ALA A 315 -8.26 2.50 10.43
N ASP A 316 -7.68 2.88 11.54
CA ASP A 316 -7.13 1.97 12.52
C ASP A 316 -8.21 1.01 13.03
N ALA A 317 -7.97 -0.28 12.94
CA ALA A 317 -8.87 -1.30 13.45
C ALA A 317 -8.28 -1.93 14.72
N ALA A 318 -9.07 -1.99 15.80
CA ALA A 318 -8.65 -2.64 17.04
C ALA A 318 -8.46 -4.14 16.79
N SER A 319 -7.31 -4.66 17.20
CA SER A 319 -6.92 -6.05 17.00
C SER A 319 -6.10 -6.58 18.17
N THR A 320 -6.09 -7.90 18.33
CA THR A 320 -5.18 -8.62 19.22
C THR A 320 -4.08 -9.25 18.37
N PHE A 321 -2.84 -8.98 18.73
CA PHE A 321 -1.64 -9.49 18.07
C PHE A 321 -1.07 -10.68 18.83
N LEU A 322 -0.68 -11.73 18.08
CA LEU A 322 0.05 -12.88 18.58
C LEU A 322 1.17 -13.25 17.59
N ALA A 323 2.42 -13.23 18.04
CA ALA A 323 3.53 -13.79 17.26
C ALA A 323 3.40 -15.32 17.22
N THR A 324 3.48 -15.91 16.04
CA THR A 324 3.38 -17.36 15.82
C THR A 324 4.71 -17.98 15.36
N GLY A 325 5.70 -17.13 15.09
CA GLY A 325 7.06 -17.52 14.71
C GLY A 325 7.97 -16.29 14.64
N ASP A 326 9.19 -16.45 14.19
CA ASP A 326 10.19 -15.37 14.10
C ASP A 326 9.75 -14.25 13.15
N THR A 327 9.10 -14.64 12.06
CA THR A 327 8.62 -13.72 11.01
C THR A 327 7.14 -13.91 10.68
N SER A 328 6.38 -14.58 11.55
CA SER A 328 4.96 -14.81 11.34
C SER A 328 4.13 -14.37 12.55
N PHE A 329 2.91 -13.93 12.31
CA PHE A 329 1.97 -13.51 13.34
C PHE A 329 0.53 -13.66 12.92
N GLU A 330 -0.36 -13.61 13.89
CA GLU A 330 -1.80 -13.57 13.71
C GLU A 330 -2.40 -12.29 14.28
N LEU A 331 -3.48 -11.83 13.65
CA LEU A 331 -4.31 -10.73 14.14
C LEU A 331 -5.76 -11.19 14.22
N ASP A 332 -6.36 -11.00 15.41
CA ASP A 332 -7.79 -11.09 15.64
C ASP A 332 -8.39 -9.69 15.77
N PHE A 333 -9.35 -9.35 14.92
CA PHE A 333 -9.99 -8.03 14.90
C PHE A 333 -11.27 -8.03 15.74
N SER A 334 -11.46 -6.97 16.52
CA SER A 334 -12.67 -6.77 17.33
C SER A 334 -13.95 -6.62 16.49
N ARG A 335 -13.80 -6.26 15.20
CA ARG A 335 -14.86 -6.18 14.19
C ARG A 335 -14.37 -6.75 12.87
N PRO A 336 -15.25 -7.42 12.09
CA PRO A 336 -14.87 -7.92 10.78
C PRO A 336 -14.28 -6.83 9.88
N GLN A 337 -13.20 -7.18 9.19
CA GLN A 337 -12.53 -6.29 8.25
C GLN A 337 -12.93 -6.64 6.83
N TRP A 338 -13.17 -5.62 6.02
CA TRP A 338 -13.63 -5.78 4.65
C TRP A 338 -12.51 -6.12 3.69
N ALA A 339 -12.70 -7.18 2.90
CA ALA A 339 -11.86 -7.61 1.79
C ALA A 339 -10.36 -7.65 2.12
N MET A 340 -9.98 -8.24 3.27
CA MET A 340 -8.59 -8.52 3.58
C MET A 340 -7.96 -9.34 2.47
N THR A 341 -6.88 -8.85 1.89
CA THR A 341 -6.36 -9.36 0.62
C THR A 341 -4.97 -9.97 0.82
N PRO A 342 -4.78 -11.27 0.53
CA PRO A 342 -3.45 -11.89 0.52
C PRO A 342 -2.49 -11.14 -0.40
N GLY A 343 -1.25 -10.92 0.09
CA GLY A 343 -0.23 -10.13 -0.60
C GLY A 343 -0.19 -8.65 -0.20
N GLN A 344 -1.25 -8.10 0.41
CA GLN A 344 -1.21 -6.77 1.04
C GLN A 344 -0.52 -6.84 2.41
N SER A 345 -0.11 -5.69 2.96
CA SER A 345 0.49 -5.64 4.29
C SER A 345 -0.56 -5.53 5.40
N ALA A 346 -0.32 -6.25 6.49
CA ALA A 346 -0.93 -6.00 7.80
C ALA A 346 0.07 -5.22 8.65
N VAL A 347 -0.24 -3.97 8.98
CA VAL A 347 0.67 -3.04 9.67
C VAL A 347 0.11 -2.68 11.04
N LEU A 348 0.92 -2.85 12.08
CA LEU A 348 0.56 -2.61 13.48
C LEU A 348 0.94 -1.20 13.93
N TYR A 349 0.11 -0.65 14.81
CA TYR A 349 0.28 0.66 15.40
C TYR A 349 0.00 0.65 16.91
N SER A 350 0.81 1.41 17.65
CA SER A 350 0.53 1.79 19.03
C SER A 350 0.31 3.31 19.08
N GLY A 351 -0.94 3.76 19.10
CA GLY A 351 -1.27 5.16 18.92
C GLY A 351 -0.78 5.70 17.58
N GLU A 352 0.16 6.66 17.61
CA GLU A 352 0.79 7.22 16.41
C GLU A 352 2.03 6.44 15.92
N VAL A 353 2.57 5.52 16.74
CA VAL A 353 3.79 4.77 16.43
C VAL A 353 3.47 3.60 15.51
N CYS A 354 4.11 3.54 14.34
CA CYS A 354 4.13 2.38 13.46
C CYS A 354 5.14 1.37 13.99
N LEU A 355 4.67 0.20 14.40
CA LEU A 355 5.50 -0.84 15.00
C LEU A 355 6.17 -1.74 13.96
N GLY A 356 5.60 -1.83 12.77
CA GLY A 356 5.99 -2.76 11.72
C GLY A 356 4.81 -3.56 11.20
N GLY A 357 5.06 -4.66 10.54
CA GLY A 357 4.02 -5.52 9.97
C GLY A 357 4.56 -6.62 9.09
N GLY A 358 3.67 -7.35 8.43
CA GLY A 358 3.99 -8.45 7.51
C GLY A 358 3.03 -8.53 6.34
N VAL A 359 3.25 -9.47 5.45
CA VAL A 359 2.40 -9.72 4.28
C VAL A 359 1.27 -10.65 4.69
N ILE A 360 0.03 -10.27 4.41
CA ILE A 360 -1.15 -11.10 4.67
C ILE A 360 -1.04 -12.39 3.86
N ALA A 361 -0.95 -13.51 4.55
CA ALA A 361 -0.89 -14.85 3.95
C ALA A 361 -2.31 -15.36 3.68
N SER A 362 -3.17 -15.36 4.70
CA SER A 362 -4.57 -15.75 4.57
C SER A 362 -5.47 -15.00 5.54
N PRO A 363 -6.65 -14.53 5.09
CA PRO A 363 -7.72 -14.10 5.98
C PRO A 363 -8.50 -15.30 6.49
N THR A 364 -8.91 -15.27 7.76
CA THR A 364 -9.84 -16.24 8.31
C THR A 364 -11.26 -15.71 8.18
N ALA A 365 -12.12 -16.45 7.50
CA ALA A 365 -13.48 -16.04 7.19
C ALA A 365 -14.31 -15.71 8.45
N TYR A 366 -15.15 -14.70 8.35
CA TYR A 366 -16.17 -14.40 9.34
C TYR A 366 -17.20 -15.54 9.38
N ALA A 367 -17.22 -16.32 10.44
CA ALA A 367 -18.34 -17.18 10.77
C ALA A 367 -19.32 -16.36 11.62
N PRO A 368 -20.51 -15.96 11.11
CA PRO A 368 -21.51 -15.33 11.96
C PRO A 368 -21.82 -16.28 13.12
N ALA A 369 -21.77 -15.78 14.36
CA ALA A 369 -22.17 -16.56 15.52
C ALA A 369 -23.55 -17.18 15.24
N ALA A 370 -23.70 -18.50 15.46
CA ALA A 370 -25.00 -19.15 15.37
C ALA A 370 -26.00 -18.38 16.25
N PRO A 371 -27.20 -18.07 15.77
CA PRO A 371 -28.18 -17.36 16.58
C PRO A 371 -28.35 -18.10 17.90
N SER A 372 -28.11 -17.41 19.02
CA SER A 372 -28.20 -17.99 20.33
C SER A 372 -29.58 -18.59 20.49
N SER A 373 -29.65 -19.86 20.92
CA SER A 373 -30.86 -20.63 21.13
C SER A 373 -31.77 -20.11 22.27
N TYR A 374 -31.58 -18.84 22.67
CA TYR A 374 -32.29 -18.22 23.79
C TYR A 374 -33.63 -17.54 23.44
N GLN A 375 -34.14 -17.64 22.21
CA GLN A 375 -35.44 -17.04 21.82
C GLN A 375 -36.52 -18.03 21.43
N ARG A 376 -36.49 -19.29 21.95
CA ARG A 376 -37.59 -20.27 21.76
C ARG A 376 -38.23 -20.72 23.05
N ALA A 377 -38.40 -19.85 24.02
CA ALA A 377 -39.08 -20.23 25.24
C ALA A 377 -39.96 -19.10 25.82
N VAL A 378 -40.76 -18.44 25.00
CA VAL A 378 -41.94 -17.69 25.49
C VAL A 378 -42.94 -17.58 24.33
N CYS A 379 -43.69 -18.62 24.08
CA CYS A 379 -45.01 -18.55 23.49
C CYS A 379 -45.63 -19.95 23.51
N GLY A 380 -46.23 -20.31 24.64
CA GLY A 380 -46.95 -21.55 24.73
C GLY A 380 -47.44 -21.77 26.15
N SER A 381 -48.52 -21.08 26.54
CA SER A 381 -49.55 -21.59 27.43
C SER A 381 -50.43 -20.44 27.97
N THR A 382 -51.52 -20.15 27.31
CA THR A 382 -52.80 -19.79 27.97
C THR A 382 -53.90 -20.11 26.98
N GLY A 383 -54.60 -21.15 27.28
CA GLY A 383 -55.79 -21.54 26.57
C GLY A 383 -56.54 -22.62 27.37
N SER A 384 -57.37 -22.21 28.21
CA SER A 384 -58.57 -22.92 28.65
C SER A 384 -59.70 -21.94 28.64
#